data_e81da4f7298d576fdd583f9dccc52d5a
#
_entry.id   e81da4f7298d576fdd583f9dccc52d5a
#
_cell.length_a   1.000
_cell.length_b   1.000
_cell.length_c   1.000
_cell.angle_alpha   90.00
_cell.angle_beta   90.00
_cell.angle_gamma   90.00
#
_symmetry.space_group_name_H-M   'P 1'
#
loop_
_entity.id
_entity.type
_entity.pdbx_description
1 polymer ?
#
loop_
_entity_poly.entity_id
_entity_poly.type
_entity_poly.pdbx_seq_one_letter_code
_entity_poly.pdbx_strand_id
1 'polypeptide(L)'
;MSKSTEIQYTPLLLKAFSAWIAYLGASHMVRGVTQYLPLNERAQISPETTSQMDSQYRFLGATLIGFGAALCWTSYDITARQLPLNILMAALSLSGAGRLISGFTFGYKVQWTINATVTELVVPPLVYWFGIRSYH
;
A
#
# COMPACT_ATOMS: atom_id res chain seq x y z
N MET A 1 30.62 26.58 -11.53
CA MET A 1 29.20 26.49 -11.22
C MET A 1 29.01 25.39 -10.19
N SER A 2 28.71 25.77 -8.97
CA SER A 2 28.37 24.83 -7.91
C SER A 2 27.02 24.18 -8.27
N LYS A 3 27.00 22.89 -8.62
CA LYS A 3 25.79 22.11 -8.56
C LYS A 3 25.38 22.03 -7.09
N SER A 4 24.43 22.85 -6.71
CA SER A 4 23.75 22.67 -5.42
C SER A 4 23.28 21.22 -5.37
N THR A 5 23.78 20.49 -4.41
CA THR A 5 23.33 19.13 -4.10
C THR A 5 21.93 19.29 -3.48
N GLU A 6 20.92 19.50 -4.33
CA GLU A 6 19.53 19.40 -3.86
C GLU A 6 19.33 17.97 -3.41
N ILE A 7 19.14 17.81 -2.13
CA ILE A 7 18.78 16.52 -1.54
C ILE A 7 17.41 16.16 -2.11
N GLN A 8 17.38 15.16 -3.00
CA GLN A 8 16.14 14.66 -3.57
C GLN A 8 15.44 13.79 -2.54
N TYR A 9 14.47 14.37 -1.86
CA TYR A 9 13.70 13.65 -0.82
C TYR A 9 12.77 12.58 -1.39
N THR A 10 12.31 12.72 -2.63
CA THR A 10 11.33 11.80 -3.24
C THR A 10 11.82 10.35 -3.28
N PRO A 11 13.04 10.02 -3.75
CA PRO A 11 13.53 8.64 -3.71
C PRO A 11 13.63 8.08 -2.30
N LEU A 12 14.02 8.90 -1.33
CA LEU A 12 14.11 8.48 0.06
C LEU A 12 12.72 8.19 0.65
N LEU A 13 11.73 9.05 0.39
CA LEU A 13 10.35 8.86 0.83
C LEU A 13 9.72 7.63 0.19
N LEU A 14 9.98 7.36 -1.09
CA LEU A 14 9.52 6.15 -1.77
C LEU A 14 10.14 4.90 -1.16
N LYS A 15 11.42 4.90 -0.81
CA LYS A 15 12.08 3.79 -0.11
C LYS A 15 11.48 3.55 1.26
N ALA A 16 11.25 4.60 2.04
CA ALA A 16 10.61 4.49 3.35
C ALA A 16 9.19 3.95 3.24
N PHE A 17 8.42 4.42 2.28
CA PHE A 17 7.06 3.95 2.03
C PHE A 17 7.04 2.48 1.56
N SER A 18 7.97 2.09 0.68
CA SER A 18 8.08 0.71 0.24
C SER A 18 8.46 -0.24 1.37
N ALA A 19 9.35 0.17 2.27
CA ALA A 19 9.70 -0.60 3.46
C ALA A 19 8.49 -0.78 4.39
N TRP A 20 7.70 0.27 4.57
CA TRP A 20 6.46 0.22 5.34
C TRP A 20 5.44 -0.75 4.74
N ILE A 21 5.22 -0.68 3.43
CA ILE A 21 4.31 -1.60 2.71
C ILE A 21 4.79 -3.05 2.83
N ALA A 22 6.08 -3.30 2.65
CA ALA A 22 6.66 -4.64 2.79
C ALA A 22 6.51 -5.18 4.22
N TYR A 23 6.70 -4.33 5.24
CA TYR A 23 6.46 -4.69 6.63
C TYR A 23 4.99 -5.07 6.88
N LEU A 24 4.05 -4.27 6.39
CA LEU A 24 2.62 -4.59 6.47
C LEU A 24 2.32 -5.92 5.77
N GLY A 25 2.89 -6.14 4.59
CA GLY A 25 2.74 -7.38 3.85
C GLY A 25 3.26 -8.60 4.62
N ALA A 26 4.44 -8.49 5.21
CA ALA A 26 5.01 -9.55 6.05
C ALA A 26 4.13 -9.83 7.27
N SER A 27 3.61 -8.80 7.92
CA SER A 27 2.68 -8.94 9.05
C SER A 27 1.41 -9.69 8.65
N HIS A 28 0.81 -9.37 7.49
CA HIS A 28 -0.36 -10.07 6.96
C HIS A 28 -0.05 -11.54 6.63
N MET A 29 1.12 -11.81 6.05
CA MET A 29 1.54 -13.18 5.74
C MET A 29 1.69 -14.04 7.00
N VAL A 30 2.30 -13.50 8.03
CA VAL A 30 2.58 -14.24 9.28
C VAL A 30 1.32 -14.41 10.12
N ARG A 31 0.56 -13.34 10.30
CA ARG A 31 -0.59 -13.32 11.23
C ARG A 31 -1.92 -13.68 10.57
N GLY A 32 -2.09 -13.40 9.28
CA GLY A 32 -3.35 -13.64 8.59
C GLY A 32 -4.53 -12.94 9.26
N VAL A 33 -5.65 -13.63 9.35
CA VAL A 33 -6.88 -13.11 9.98
C VAL A 33 -6.73 -12.75 11.45
N THR A 34 -5.78 -13.37 12.15
CA THR A 34 -5.59 -13.12 13.59
C THR A 34 -5.14 -11.71 13.90
N GLN A 35 -4.60 -10.99 12.92
CA GLN A 35 -4.18 -9.60 13.09
C GLN A 35 -5.37 -8.66 13.29
N TYR A 36 -6.51 -8.97 12.69
CA TYR A 36 -7.66 -8.07 12.63
C TYR A 36 -8.90 -8.60 13.35
N LEU A 37 -8.98 -9.91 13.57
CA LEU A 37 -10.10 -10.57 14.24
C LEU A 37 -9.61 -11.29 15.50
N PRO A 38 -9.87 -10.77 16.69
CA PRO A 38 -9.56 -11.43 17.95
C PRO A 38 -10.38 -12.73 18.10
N LEU A 39 -9.94 -13.60 18.99
CA LEU A 39 -10.48 -14.95 19.13
C LEU A 39 -12.00 -14.96 19.45
N ASN A 40 -12.45 -14.03 20.29
CA ASN A 40 -13.86 -13.90 20.66
C ASN A 40 -14.77 -13.53 19.46
N GLU A 41 -14.28 -12.72 18.53
CA GLU A 41 -15.02 -12.38 17.32
C GLU A 41 -14.96 -13.50 16.30
N ARG A 42 -13.81 -14.17 16.15
CA ARG A 42 -13.66 -15.34 15.27
C ARG A 42 -14.54 -16.50 15.68
N ALA A 43 -14.78 -16.68 16.97
CA ALA A 43 -15.65 -17.73 17.49
C ALA A 43 -17.13 -17.56 17.05
N GLN A 44 -17.52 -16.37 16.60
CA GLN A 44 -18.87 -16.07 16.13
C GLN A 44 -19.03 -16.23 14.61
N ILE A 45 -17.95 -16.54 13.91
CA ILE A 45 -17.90 -16.67 12.45
C ILE A 45 -17.69 -18.15 12.10
N SER A 46 -18.29 -18.60 10.99
CA SER A 46 -18.10 -19.99 10.57
C SER A 46 -16.63 -20.29 10.24
N PRO A 47 -16.17 -21.54 10.46
CA PRO A 47 -14.81 -21.96 10.11
C PRO A 47 -14.49 -21.71 8.63
N GLU A 48 -15.43 -21.92 7.74
CA GLU A 48 -15.29 -21.69 6.29
C GLU A 48 -15.01 -20.20 5.99
N THR A 49 -15.81 -19.30 6.57
CA THR A 49 -15.63 -17.85 6.40
C THR A 49 -14.29 -17.43 6.97
N THR A 50 -13.91 -17.91 8.15
CA THR A 50 -12.62 -17.61 8.77
C THR A 50 -11.46 -18.06 7.87
N SER A 51 -11.54 -19.26 7.29
CA SER A 51 -10.51 -19.78 6.37
C SER A 51 -10.40 -18.93 5.10
N GLN A 52 -11.52 -18.51 4.53
CA GLN A 52 -11.51 -17.62 3.37
C GLN A 52 -10.89 -16.26 3.69
N MET A 53 -11.24 -15.67 4.81
CA MET A 53 -10.66 -14.40 5.27
C MET A 53 -9.15 -14.53 5.49
N ASP A 54 -8.69 -15.58 6.16
CA ASP A 54 -7.26 -15.83 6.40
C ASP A 54 -6.49 -15.95 5.09
N SER A 55 -7.03 -16.71 4.15
CA SER A 55 -6.43 -16.85 2.80
C SER A 55 -6.31 -15.50 2.10
N GLN A 56 -7.35 -14.65 2.15
CA GLN A 56 -7.34 -13.32 1.54
C GLN A 56 -6.32 -12.39 2.20
N TYR A 57 -6.21 -12.40 3.53
CA TYR A 57 -5.21 -11.60 4.23
C TYR A 57 -3.78 -12.02 3.88
N ARG A 58 -3.50 -13.31 3.78
CA ARG A 58 -2.18 -13.81 3.38
C ARG A 58 -1.86 -13.50 1.92
N PHE A 59 -2.84 -13.64 1.03
CA PHE A 59 -2.72 -13.22 -0.37
C PHE A 59 -2.40 -11.72 -0.48
N LEU A 60 -3.14 -10.88 0.25
CA LEU A 60 -2.87 -9.45 0.32
C LEU A 60 -1.45 -9.19 0.83
N GLY A 61 -1.01 -9.93 1.85
CA GLY A 61 0.33 -9.82 2.40
C GLY A 61 1.42 -10.07 1.36
N ALA A 62 1.30 -11.16 0.60
CA ALA A 62 2.23 -11.49 -0.48
C ALA A 62 2.23 -10.40 -1.57
N THR A 63 1.07 -9.91 -1.95
CA THR A 63 0.90 -8.82 -2.92
C THR A 63 1.57 -7.53 -2.44
N LEU A 64 1.41 -7.18 -1.18
CA LEU A 64 2.03 -5.99 -0.59
C LEU A 64 3.56 -6.11 -0.53
N ILE A 65 4.11 -7.28 -0.24
CA ILE A 65 5.56 -7.50 -0.30
C ILE A 65 6.08 -7.26 -1.72
N GLY A 66 5.43 -7.85 -2.72
CA GLY A 66 5.80 -7.67 -4.13
C GLY A 66 5.67 -6.21 -4.57
N PHE A 67 4.60 -5.54 -4.17
CA PHE A 67 4.38 -4.11 -4.44
C PHE A 67 5.49 -3.25 -3.80
N GLY A 68 5.81 -3.49 -2.53
CA GLY A 68 6.88 -2.79 -1.83
C GLY A 68 8.24 -2.99 -2.50
N ALA A 69 8.56 -4.22 -2.91
CA ALA A 69 9.80 -4.52 -3.64
C ALA A 69 9.88 -3.77 -4.98
N ALA A 70 8.80 -3.78 -5.76
CA ALA A 70 8.72 -3.07 -7.03
C ALA A 70 8.83 -1.55 -6.84
N LEU A 71 8.17 -1.00 -5.84
CA LEU A 71 8.25 0.42 -5.51
C LEU A 71 9.66 0.83 -5.06
N CYS A 72 10.31 0.02 -4.25
CA CYS A 72 11.72 0.23 -3.87
C CYS A 72 12.62 0.23 -5.11
N TRP A 73 12.45 -0.71 -6.01
CA TRP A 73 13.21 -0.78 -7.26
C TRP A 73 13.01 0.47 -8.12
N THR A 74 11.79 1.01 -8.24
CA THR A 74 11.55 2.26 -8.99
C THR A 74 12.23 3.47 -8.37
N SER A 75 12.40 3.49 -7.05
CA SER A 75 12.98 4.61 -6.32
C SER A 75 14.47 4.83 -6.58
N TYR A 76 15.19 3.83 -7.11
CA TYR A 76 16.60 3.95 -7.45
C TYR A 76 16.86 4.75 -8.73
N ASP A 77 15.90 4.78 -9.64
CA ASP A 77 15.99 5.56 -10.87
C ASP A 77 14.59 5.91 -11.37
N ILE A 78 14.03 6.97 -10.81
CA ILE A 78 12.67 7.41 -11.11
C ILE A 78 12.55 7.81 -12.58
N THR A 79 13.57 8.47 -13.14
CA THR A 79 13.55 8.96 -14.52
C THR A 79 13.44 7.80 -15.52
N ALA A 80 14.27 6.77 -15.36
CA ALA A 80 14.25 5.62 -16.26
C ALA A 80 13.06 4.68 -15.99
N ARG A 81 12.46 4.76 -14.81
CA ARG A 81 11.41 3.83 -14.34
C ARG A 81 10.07 4.50 -14.09
N GLN A 82 9.79 5.58 -14.82
CA GLN A 82 8.52 6.33 -14.68
C GLN A 82 7.30 5.46 -15.01
N LEU A 83 7.37 4.66 -16.07
CA LEU A 83 6.25 3.80 -16.45
C LEU A 83 5.91 2.76 -15.38
N PRO A 84 6.85 1.96 -14.85
CA PRO A 84 6.57 1.09 -13.71
C PRO A 84 6.03 1.85 -12.49
N LEU A 85 6.58 3.01 -12.16
CA LEU A 85 6.09 3.81 -11.04
C LEU A 85 4.65 4.28 -11.25
N ASN A 86 4.31 4.73 -12.46
CA ASN A 86 2.94 5.12 -12.80
C ASN A 86 1.96 3.95 -12.69
N ILE A 87 2.36 2.76 -13.11
CA ILE A 87 1.54 1.54 -12.98
C ILE A 87 1.29 1.22 -11.50
N LEU A 88 2.33 1.29 -10.67
CA LEU A 88 2.20 1.07 -9.22
C LEU A 88 1.28 2.11 -8.57
N MET A 89 1.41 3.38 -8.95
CA MET A 89 0.54 4.44 -8.43
C MET A 89 -0.91 4.27 -8.90
N ALA A 90 -1.14 3.86 -10.13
CA ALA A 90 -2.48 3.53 -10.62
C ALA A 90 -3.11 2.36 -9.87
N ALA A 91 -2.33 1.30 -9.61
CA ALA A 91 -2.79 0.15 -8.81
C ALA A 91 -3.15 0.58 -7.37
N LEU A 92 -2.35 1.45 -6.76
CA LEU A 92 -2.62 1.99 -5.43
C LEU A 92 -3.91 2.82 -5.42
N SER A 93 -4.12 3.66 -6.42
CA SER A 93 -5.37 4.45 -6.57
C SER A 93 -6.60 3.56 -6.74
N LEU A 94 -6.49 2.49 -7.52
CA LEU A 94 -7.57 1.51 -7.70
C LEU A 94 -7.89 0.77 -6.39
N SER A 95 -6.88 0.44 -5.60
CA SER A 95 -7.07 -0.13 -4.27
C SER A 95 -7.86 0.83 -3.36
N GLY A 96 -7.49 2.11 -3.34
CA GLY A 96 -8.21 3.16 -2.61
C GLY A 96 -9.66 3.32 -3.07
N ALA A 97 -9.91 3.27 -4.39
CA ALA A 97 -11.26 3.31 -4.95
C ALA A 97 -12.09 2.09 -4.50
N GLY A 98 -11.51 0.89 -4.49
CA GLY A 98 -12.17 -0.31 -3.96
C GLY A 98 -12.55 -0.18 -2.49
N ARG A 99 -11.65 0.39 -1.67
CA ARG A 99 -11.94 0.67 -0.24
C ARG A 99 -13.03 1.72 -0.07
N LEU A 100 -13.09 2.76 -0.94
CA LEU A 100 -14.18 3.73 -0.93
C LEU A 100 -15.53 3.05 -1.19
N ILE A 101 -15.61 2.19 -2.20
CA ILE A 101 -16.83 1.43 -2.51
C ILE A 101 -17.26 0.61 -1.30
N SER A 102 -16.34 -0.10 -0.67
CA SER A 102 -16.61 -0.87 0.54
C SER A 102 -17.10 0.03 1.69
N GLY A 103 -16.45 1.18 1.88
CA GLY A 103 -16.83 2.14 2.91
C GLY A 103 -18.22 2.73 2.71
N PHE A 104 -18.61 3.02 1.47
CA PHE A 104 -19.97 3.47 1.15
C PHE A 104 -21.02 2.38 1.28
N THR A 105 -20.65 1.13 1.00
CA THR A 105 -21.59 -0.02 1.06
C THR A 105 -21.82 -0.49 2.49
N PHE A 106 -20.77 -0.64 3.28
CA PHE A 106 -20.80 -1.25 4.62
C PHE A 106 -20.45 -0.28 5.75
N GLY A 107 -19.98 0.90 5.44
CA GLY A 107 -19.51 1.92 6.37
C GLY A 107 -18.05 1.70 6.81
N TYR A 108 -17.44 2.78 7.27
CA TYR A 108 -16.08 2.78 7.85
C TYR A 108 -16.18 2.50 9.36
N LYS A 109 -16.19 1.24 9.73
CA LYS A 109 -16.36 0.83 11.14
C LYS A 109 -15.03 0.64 11.88
N VAL A 110 -13.91 0.64 11.15
CA VAL A 110 -12.60 0.39 11.71
C VAL A 110 -11.63 1.47 11.23
N GLN A 111 -10.92 2.11 12.15
CA GLN A 111 -10.06 3.26 11.87
C GLN A 111 -8.97 2.96 10.82
N TRP A 112 -8.38 1.78 10.85
CA TRP A 112 -7.31 1.45 9.91
C TRP A 112 -7.80 1.43 8.45
N THR A 113 -9.06 1.12 8.19
CA THR A 113 -9.63 1.14 6.82
C THR A 113 -9.75 2.57 6.28
N ILE A 114 -10.05 3.52 7.15
CA ILE A 114 -10.05 4.95 6.80
C ILE A 114 -8.62 5.39 6.46
N ASN A 115 -7.66 5.07 7.33
CA ASN A 115 -6.26 5.43 7.14
C ASN A 115 -5.70 4.84 5.84
N ALA A 116 -5.99 3.58 5.56
CA ALA A 116 -5.58 2.92 4.32
C ALA A 116 -6.20 3.58 3.09
N THR A 117 -7.50 3.87 3.12
CA THR A 117 -8.20 4.55 2.02
C THR A 117 -7.58 5.92 1.73
N VAL A 118 -7.36 6.73 2.77
CA VAL A 118 -6.74 8.06 2.62
C VAL A 118 -5.33 7.93 2.04
N THR A 119 -4.52 7.03 2.56
CA THR A 119 -3.15 6.80 2.06
C THR A 119 -3.15 6.41 0.58
N GLU A 120 -3.99 5.47 0.20
CA GLU A 120 -4.06 4.93 -1.17
C GLU A 120 -4.59 5.95 -2.19
N LEU A 121 -5.38 6.92 -1.76
CA LEU A 121 -5.90 7.97 -2.62
C LEU A 121 -5.04 9.23 -2.64
N VAL A 122 -4.31 9.53 -1.57
CA VAL A 122 -3.51 10.75 -1.43
C VAL A 122 -2.08 10.55 -1.94
N VAL A 123 -1.45 9.40 -1.66
CA VAL A 123 -0.05 9.14 -2.04
C VAL A 123 0.18 9.21 -3.55
N PRO A 124 -0.65 8.59 -4.43
CA PRO A 124 -0.42 8.66 -5.87
C PRO A 124 -0.39 10.08 -6.45
N PRO A 125 -1.33 10.98 -6.15
CA PRO A 125 -1.25 12.37 -6.61
C PRO A 125 0.00 13.10 -6.11
N LEU A 126 0.40 12.86 -4.85
CA LEU A 126 1.59 13.47 -4.28
C LEU A 126 2.87 12.96 -4.97
N VAL A 127 2.97 11.66 -5.24
CA VAL A 127 4.11 11.08 -5.96
C VAL A 127 4.18 11.62 -7.39
N TYR A 128 3.06 11.73 -8.08
CA TYR A 128 3.02 12.33 -9.41
C TYR A 128 3.47 13.79 -9.38
N TRP A 129 2.93 14.59 -8.48
CA TRP A 129 3.17 16.02 -8.45
C TRP A 129 4.60 16.39 -8.01
N PHE A 130 5.11 15.77 -6.97
CA PHE A 130 6.43 16.05 -6.41
C PHE A 130 7.54 15.14 -6.92
N GLY A 131 7.21 13.93 -7.37
CA GLY A 131 8.17 12.95 -7.84
C GLY A 131 8.31 12.93 -9.35
N ILE A 132 7.24 12.64 -10.07
CA ILE A 132 7.30 12.38 -11.52
C ILE A 132 7.40 13.68 -12.29
N ARG A 133 6.56 14.67 -11.98
CA ARG A 133 6.52 15.95 -12.70
C ARG A 133 7.83 16.75 -12.57
N SER A 134 8.53 16.62 -11.45
CA SER A 134 9.79 17.33 -11.22
C SER A 134 10.98 16.78 -12.02
N TYR A 135 10.82 15.61 -12.66
CA TYR A 135 11.84 14.96 -13.49
C TYR A 135 11.61 15.16 -15.01
N HIS A 136 10.65 15.95 -15.38
CA HIS A 136 10.41 16.45 -16.72
C HIS A 136 10.90 17.89 -16.81
#